data_8ca64fe11da11fd4917aaa349e19bfe4
#
_entry.id   8ca64fe11da11fd4917aaa349e19bfe4
#
_cell.length_a   1.000
_cell.length_b   1.000
_cell.length_c   1.000
_cell.angle_alpha   90.00
_cell.angle_beta   90.00
_cell.angle_gamma   90.00
#
_symmetry.space_group_name_H-M   'P 1'
#
loop_
_entity.id
_entity.type
_entity.pdbx_description
1 polymer ?
#
loop_
_entity_poly.entity_id
_entity_poly.type
_entity_poly.pdbx_seq_one_letter_code
_entity_poly.pdbx_strand_id
1 'polypeptide(L)'
;TTLINMIGGIYYPDSGSIYYENKRVEIRSPKDADRLGIGVVHQHFKLVSSMDAVENIEIALSDKEYKNKADIRKRITDVAKKYGFTVNPDKKICDMSVSEKQTVEIIKAIIKGAKILILDEPTAVLTPQESSSLFNVIRLMKKDGKSIIIITHKLQEVLDISDNVYIMRKGRYIDTLKTSETDENELACKMVGKTVTLQIARTSYEKKKTVLSVHNISCLSDDKTVGLSDVSFDLKSGEIL
;
A
#
# COMPACT_ATOMS: atom_id res chain seq x y z
N THR A 1 8.96 -4.85 6.94
CA THR A 1 9.79 -4.79 5.69
C THR A 1 10.83 -5.89 5.60
N THR A 2 11.69 -6.21 6.64
CA THR A 2 12.77 -7.22 6.52
C THR A 2 12.26 -8.62 6.14
N LEU A 3 11.22 -9.13 6.82
CA LEU A 3 10.61 -10.44 6.49
C LEU A 3 10.09 -10.46 5.04
N ILE A 4 9.49 -9.36 4.59
CA ILE A 4 8.96 -9.25 3.22
C ILE A 4 10.09 -9.27 2.20
N ASN A 5 11.20 -8.60 2.49
CA ASN A 5 12.36 -8.63 1.61
C ASN A 5 12.98 -10.04 1.49
N MET A 6 12.87 -10.87 2.54
CA MET A 6 13.26 -12.29 2.47
C MET A 6 12.28 -13.08 1.59
N ILE A 7 10.97 -12.92 1.78
CA ILE A 7 9.94 -13.61 0.98
C ILE A 7 9.98 -13.13 -0.48
N GLY A 8 10.29 -11.85 -0.69
CA GLY A 8 10.45 -11.25 -2.02
C GLY A 8 11.80 -11.54 -2.69
N GLY A 9 12.72 -12.27 -2.03
CA GLY A 9 14.00 -12.66 -2.59
C GLY A 9 15.05 -11.55 -2.68
N ILE A 10 14.88 -10.45 -1.92
CA ILE A 10 15.88 -9.37 -1.83
C ILE A 10 16.97 -9.74 -0.81
N TYR A 11 16.58 -10.39 0.30
CA TYR A 11 17.48 -10.90 1.32
C TYR A 11 17.35 -12.41 1.43
N TYR A 12 18.45 -13.08 1.70
CA TYR A 12 18.44 -14.50 2.02
C TYR A 12 18.47 -14.69 3.54
N PRO A 13 17.63 -15.60 4.11
CA PRO A 13 17.63 -15.83 5.55
C PRO A 13 18.90 -16.58 6.00
N ASP A 14 19.52 -16.12 7.10
CA ASP A 14 20.69 -16.79 7.70
C ASP A 14 20.32 -18.16 8.28
N SER A 15 19.08 -18.33 8.72
CA SER A 15 18.58 -19.58 9.29
C SER A 15 17.06 -19.71 9.10
N GLY A 16 16.56 -20.92 9.26
CA GLY A 16 15.14 -21.23 9.09
C GLY A 16 14.80 -21.76 7.70
N SER A 17 13.53 -21.93 7.40
CA SER A 17 13.04 -22.49 6.14
C SER A 17 11.72 -21.85 5.73
N ILE A 18 11.54 -21.62 4.44
CA ILE A 18 10.30 -21.15 3.84
C ILE A 18 9.59 -22.35 3.22
N TYR A 19 8.29 -22.45 3.45
CA TYR A 19 7.46 -23.49 2.85
C TYR A 19 6.37 -22.84 2.00
N TYR A 20 6.20 -23.32 0.79
CA TYR A 20 5.15 -22.93 -0.14
C TYR A 20 4.37 -24.20 -0.57
N GLU A 21 3.06 -24.22 -0.39
CA GLU A 21 2.22 -25.40 -0.65
C GLU A 21 2.79 -26.69 0.03
N ASN A 22 3.20 -26.58 1.29
CA ASN A 22 3.82 -27.65 2.11
C ASN A 22 5.18 -28.17 1.58
N LYS A 23 5.77 -27.54 0.59
CA LYS A 23 7.10 -27.88 0.09
C LYS A 23 8.11 -26.83 0.53
N ARG A 24 9.27 -27.29 1.01
CA ARG A 24 10.38 -26.39 1.31
C ARG A 24 10.86 -25.74 0.03
N VAL A 25 10.97 -24.43 0.02
CA VAL A 25 11.44 -23.63 -1.11
C VAL A 25 12.61 -22.75 -0.71
N GLU A 26 13.49 -22.46 -1.65
CA GLU A 26 14.55 -21.48 -1.50
C GLU A 26 14.25 -20.29 -2.41
N ILE A 27 14.20 -19.10 -1.82
CA ILE A 27 13.97 -17.85 -2.53
C ILE A 27 15.27 -17.04 -2.42
N ARG A 28 16.11 -17.10 -3.45
CA ARG A 28 17.43 -16.43 -3.51
C ARG A 28 17.42 -15.15 -4.33
N SER A 29 16.34 -14.94 -5.09
CA SER A 29 16.19 -13.79 -5.97
C SER A 29 14.71 -13.40 -6.15
N PRO A 30 14.40 -12.16 -6.56
CA PRO A 30 13.04 -11.76 -6.93
C PRO A 30 12.44 -12.65 -8.03
N LYS A 31 13.27 -13.19 -8.94
CA LYS A 31 12.80 -14.14 -9.97
C LYS A 31 12.28 -15.45 -9.38
N ASP A 32 12.84 -15.91 -8.26
CA ASP A 32 12.34 -17.11 -7.59
C ASP A 32 11.00 -16.85 -6.91
N ALA A 33 10.84 -15.69 -6.28
CA ALA A 33 9.56 -15.25 -5.73
C ALA A 33 8.49 -15.14 -6.84
N ASP A 34 8.82 -14.53 -7.98
CA ASP A 34 7.93 -14.42 -9.14
C ASP A 34 7.49 -15.80 -9.65
N ARG A 35 8.41 -16.80 -9.76
CA ARG A 35 8.08 -18.18 -10.18
C ARG A 35 7.11 -18.87 -9.23
N LEU A 36 7.14 -18.55 -7.95
CA LEU A 36 6.21 -19.04 -6.95
C LEU A 36 4.87 -18.26 -6.96
N GLY A 37 4.76 -17.24 -7.81
CA GLY A 37 3.59 -16.38 -7.85
C GLY A 37 3.50 -15.44 -6.64
N ILE A 38 4.62 -15.01 -6.10
CA ILE A 38 4.69 -14.03 -5.00
C ILE A 38 5.01 -12.67 -5.60
N GLY A 39 4.05 -11.76 -5.56
CA GLY A 39 4.20 -10.35 -5.97
C GLY A 39 4.36 -9.44 -4.77
N VAL A 40 5.35 -8.55 -4.78
CA VAL A 40 5.60 -7.57 -3.71
C VAL A 40 5.43 -6.17 -4.25
N VAL A 41 4.55 -5.40 -3.63
CA VAL A 41 4.38 -3.95 -3.86
C VAL A 41 5.03 -3.25 -2.67
N HIS A 42 6.15 -2.59 -2.94
CA HIS A 42 6.93 -1.89 -1.92
C HIS A 42 6.36 -0.52 -1.61
N GLN A 43 6.67 0.02 -0.44
CA GLN A 43 6.32 1.38 -0.02
C GLN A 43 6.86 2.44 -1.01
N HIS A 44 8.06 2.22 -1.57
CA HIS A 44 8.62 3.03 -2.65
C HIS A 44 8.45 2.29 -3.98
N PHE A 45 7.67 2.86 -4.89
CA PHE A 45 7.36 2.25 -6.17
C PHE A 45 8.62 1.97 -7.01
N LYS A 46 8.67 0.78 -7.58
CA LYS A 46 9.74 0.36 -8.51
C LYS A 46 9.28 0.55 -9.95
N LEU A 47 8.94 1.80 -10.28
CA LEU A 47 8.51 2.23 -11.60
C LEU A 47 9.51 3.22 -12.21
N VAL A 48 9.72 3.12 -13.51
CA VAL A 48 10.54 4.07 -14.28
C VAL A 48 9.68 5.29 -14.62
N SER A 49 10.02 6.43 -14.05
CA SER A 49 9.20 7.64 -14.08
C SER A 49 8.98 8.21 -15.49
N SER A 50 9.97 8.08 -16.40
CA SER A 50 9.89 8.57 -17.77
C SER A 50 9.05 7.70 -18.71
N MET A 51 8.70 6.49 -18.29
CA MET A 51 7.92 5.51 -19.04
C MET A 51 6.44 5.57 -18.66
N ASP A 52 5.58 5.05 -19.55
CA ASP A 52 4.17 4.80 -19.27
C ASP A 52 3.95 3.46 -18.54
N ALA A 53 2.69 3.12 -18.20
CA ALA A 53 2.37 1.88 -17.51
C ALA A 53 2.64 0.65 -18.39
N VAL A 54 2.41 0.72 -19.69
CA VAL A 54 2.66 -0.39 -20.64
C VAL A 54 4.15 -0.73 -20.66
N GLU A 55 5.00 0.27 -20.81
CA GLU A 55 6.45 0.14 -20.85
C GLU A 55 7.03 -0.41 -19.52
N ASN A 56 6.52 0.11 -18.40
CA ASN A 56 6.92 -0.39 -17.07
C ASN A 56 6.54 -1.86 -16.84
N ILE A 57 5.43 -2.31 -17.40
CA ILE A 57 5.04 -3.72 -17.31
C ILE A 57 5.83 -4.56 -18.31
N GLU A 58 6.06 -4.06 -19.53
CA GLU A 58 6.86 -4.73 -20.55
C GLU A 58 8.25 -5.12 -20.04
N ILE A 59 8.99 -4.18 -19.45
CA ILE A 59 10.33 -4.46 -18.90
C ILE A 59 10.33 -5.41 -17.70
N ALA A 60 9.19 -5.54 -17.00
CA ALA A 60 9.05 -6.45 -15.87
C ALA A 60 8.67 -7.88 -16.26
N LEU A 61 8.25 -8.08 -17.50
CA LEU A 61 7.90 -9.38 -18.06
C LEU A 61 9.13 -10.04 -18.71
N SER A 62 9.22 -11.36 -18.66
CA SER A 62 10.25 -12.08 -19.39
C SER A 62 9.90 -12.16 -20.86
N ASP A 63 10.88 -12.05 -21.77
CA ASP A 63 10.77 -11.97 -23.24
C ASP A 63 9.90 -13.04 -23.93
N LYS A 64 9.43 -14.05 -23.21
CA LYS A 64 8.73 -15.20 -23.80
C LYS A 64 7.20 -15.14 -23.76
N GLU A 65 6.60 -14.22 -22.99
CA GLU A 65 5.16 -14.29 -22.72
C GLU A 65 4.31 -13.30 -23.51
N TYR A 66 4.89 -12.23 -24.05
CA TYR A 66 4.11 -11.17 -24.70
C TYR A 66 4.72 -10.77 -26.04
N LYS A 67 3.89 -10.80 -27.09
CA LYS A 67 4.33 -10.58 -28.46
C LYS A 67 4.44 -9.10 -28.83
N ASN A 68 3.68 -8.20 -28.15
CA ASN A 68 3.69 -6.78 -28.45
C ASN A 68 3.03 -5.92 -27.34
N LYS A 69 3.25 -4.59 -27.38
CA LYS A 69 2.68 -3.61 -26.45
C LYS A 69 1.14 -3.59 -26.44
N ALA A 70 0.49 -3.95 -27.54
CA ALA A 70 -0.97 -3.98 -27.63
C ALA A 70 -1.58 -5.08 -26.75
N ASP A 71 -0.92 -6.24 -26.66
CA ASP A 71 -1.34 -7.33 -25.78
C ASP A 71 -1.21 -6.94 -24.31
N ILE A 72 -0.12 -6.26 -23.94
CA ILE A 72 0.10 -5.76 -22.57
C ILE A 72 -0.97 -4.71 -22.22
N ARG A 73 -1.23 -3.75 -23.13
CA ARG A 73 -2.27 -2.73 -22.93
C ARG A 73 -3.64 -3.37 -22.72
N LYS A 74 -3.99 -4.36 -23.52
CA LYS A 74 -5.25 -5.10 -23.37
C LYS A 74 -5.33 -5.77 -21.98
N ARG A 75 -4.27 -6.45 -21.54
CA ARG A 75 -4.23 -7.09 -20.20
C ARG A 75 -4.34 -6.08 -19.07
N ILE A 76 -3.69 -4.91 -19.17
CA ILE A 76 -3.85 -3.84 -18.18
C ILE A 76 -5.32 -3.46 -18.08
N THR A 77 -5.98 -3.25 -19.22
CA THR A 77 -7.39 -2.89 -19.28
C THR A 77 -8.30 -3.98 -18.72
N ASP A 78 -8.04 -5.25 -19.07
CA ASP A 78 -8.80 -6.40 -18.58
C ASP A 78 -8.68 -6.56 -17.06
N VAL A 79 -7.45 -6.45 -16.52
CA VAL A 79 -7.20 -6.51 -15.06
C VAL A 79 -7.83 -5.31 -14.37
N ALA A 80 -7.70 -4.12 -14.93
CA ALA A 80 -8.32 -2.90 -14.39
C ALA A 80 -9.84 -3.04 -14.32
N LYS A 81 -10.48 -3.51 -15.38
CA LYS A 81 -11.91 -3.76 -15.42
C LYS A 81 -12.34 -4.84 -14.43
N LYS A 82 -11.58 -5.94 -14.33
CA LYS A 82 -11.89 -7.07 -13.43
C LYS A 82 -11.93 -6.64 -11.97
N TYR A 83 -11.00 -5.81 -11.53
CA TYR A 83 -10.87 -5.42 -10.12
C TYR A 83 -11.37 -4.00 -9.82
N GLY A 84 -11.85 -3.27 -10.82
CA GLY A 84 -12.40 -1.93 -10.64
C GLY A 84 -11.34 -0.83 -10.48
N PHE A 85 -10.14 -1.05 -11.03
CA PHE A 85 -9.11 -0.01 -11.06
C PHE A 85 -9.41 1.04 -12.13
N THR A 86 -9.08 2.29 -11.83
CA THR A 86 -9.02 3.37 -12.81
C THR A 86 -7.56 3.61 -13.18
N VAL A 87 -7.15 3.33 -14.41
CA VAL A 87 -5.80 3.53 -14.91
C VAL A 87 -5.83 3.94 -16.37
N ASN A 88 -5.00 4.91 -16.73
CA ASN A 88 -4.68 5.23 -18.12
C ASN A 88 -3.33 4.57 -18.47
N PRO A 89 -3.31 3.51 -19.31
CA PRO A 89 -2.09 2.77 -19.63
C PRO A 89 -1.00 3.62 -20.32
N ASP A 90 -1.39 4.69 -21.01
CA ASP A 90 -0.50 5.55 -21.81
C ASP A 90 -0.03 6.79 -21.05
N LYS A 91 -0.50 7.01 -19.83
CA LYS A 91 -0.05 8.10 -18.96
C LYS A 91 1.35 7.79 -18.44
N LYS A 92 2.26 8.75 -18.50
CA LYS A 92 3.61 8.59 -17.92
C LYS A 92 3.55 8.52 -16.41
N ILE A 93 4.43 7.70 -15.82
CA ILE A 93 4.48 7.52 -14.37
C ILE A 93 4.79 8.83 -13.63
N CYS A 94 5.63 9.72 -14.20
CA CYS A 94 5.89 11.03 -13.59
C CYS A 94 4.62 11.87 -13.39
N ASP A 95 3.65 11.75 -14.31
CA ASP A 95 2.41 12.52 -14.29
C ASP A 95 1.29 11.86 -13.46
N MET A 96 1.53 10.64 -12.95
CA MET A 96 0.55 9.88 -12.16
C MET A 96 0.55 10.32 -10.70
N SER A 97 -0.63 10.33 -10.09
CA SER A 97 -0.78 10.43 -8.63
C SER A 97 -0.16 9.20 -7.93
N VAL A 98 0.02 9.28 -6.62
CA VAL A 98 0.52 8.16 -5.81
C VAL A 98 -0.39 6.95 -5.90
N SER A 99 -1.70 7.16 -5.86
CA SER A 99 -2.73 6.12 -6.01
C SER A 99 -2.68 5.44 -7.38
N GLU A 100 -2.49 6.21 -8.46
CA GLU A 100 -2.32 5.67 -9.82
C GLU A 100 -1.04 4.82 -9.93
N LYS A 101 0.09 5.30 -9.39
CA LYS A 101 1.36 4.54 -9.35
C LYS A 101 1.22 3.22 -8.61
N GLN A 102 0.54 3.23 -7.47
CA GLN A 102 0.24 2.02 -6.71
C GLN A 102 -0.62 1.05 -7.52
N THR A 103 -1.63 1.55 -8.21
CA THR A 103 -2.48 0.77 -9.10
C THR A 103 -1.65 0.08 -10.19
N VAL A 104 -0.71 0.78 -10.81
CA VAL A 104 0.19 0.20 -11.82
C VAL A 104 1.06 -0.91 -11.22
N GLU A 105 1.61 -0.72 -10.02
CA GLU A 105 2.40 -1.77 -9.33
C GLU A 105 1.58 -3.03 -9.04
N ILE A 106 0.34 -2.86 -8.57
CA ILE A 106 -0.56 -3.99 -8.30
C ILE A 106 -0.92 -4.71 -9.61
N ILE A 107 -1.29 -3.98 -10.65
CA ILE A 107 -1.60 -4.53 -11.97
C ILE A 107 -0.39 -5.29 -12.53
N LYS A 108 0.81 -4.73 -12.42
CA LYS A 108 2.08 -5.36 -12.82
C LYS A 108 2.26 -6.72 -12.12
N ALA A 109 2.07 -6.77 -10.80
CA ALA A 109 2.18 -8.00 -10.03
C ALA A 109 1.13 -9.05 -10.47
N ILE A 110 -0.11 -8.62 -10.74
CA ILE A 110 -1.19 -9.50 -11.22
C ILE A 110 -0.87 -10.07 -12.61
N ILE A 111 -0.41 -9.23 -13.53
CA ILE A 111 -0.05 -9.63 -14.90
C ILE A 111 1.12 -10.63 -14.88
N LYS A 112 2.06 -10.48 -13.96
CA LYS A 112 3.15 -11.44 -13.70
C LYS A 112 2.67 -12.76 -13.09
N GLY A 113 1.38 -12.91 -12.82
CA GLY A 113 0.80 -14.15 -12.31
C GLY A 113 0.81 -14.29 -10.79
N ALA A 114 0.88 -13.18 -10.04
CA ALA A 114 0.87 -13.23 -8.58
C ALA A 114 -0.39 -13.94 -8.03
N LYS A 115 -0.15 -15.00 -7.24
CA LYS A 115 -1.15 -15.71 -6.42
C LYS A 115 -1.15 -15.18 -4.99
N ILE A 116 0.02 -14.78 -4.50
CA ILE A 116 0.22 -14.11 -3.21
C ILE A 116 0.65 -12.68 -3.51
N LEU A 117 -0.07 -11.71 -3.00
CA LEU A 117 0.26 -10.29 -3.10
C LEU A 117 0.65 -9.74 -1.73
N ILE A 118 1.82 -9.13 -1.65
CA ILE A 118 2.33 -8.51 -0.43
C ILE A 118 2.34 -7.00 -0.65
N LEU A 119 1.68 -6.27 0.24
CA LEU A 119 1.56 -4.81 0.20
C LEU A 119 2.25 -4.21 1.44
N ASP A 120 3.30 -3.43 1.23
CA ASP A 120 4.06 -2.78 2.32
C ASP A 120 3.58 -1.33 2.49
N GLU A 121 2.87 -1.03 3.60
CA GLU A 121 2.29 0.27 3.95
C GLU A 121 1.44 0.90 2.83
N PRO A 122 0.46 0.15 2.26
CA PRO A 122 -0.19 0.56 1.01
C PRO A 122 -1.07 1.80 1.13
N THR A 123 -1.41 2.22 2.34
CA THR A 123 -2.31 3.37 2.60
C THR A 123 -1.60 4.57 3.24
N ALA A 124 -0.26 4.51 3.37
CA ALA A 124 0.50 5.52 4.10
C ALA A 124 0.30 6.96 3.57
N VAL A 125 0.09 7.09 2.27
CA VAL A 125 -0.02 8.37 1.56
C VAL A 125 -1.34 8.54 0.81
N LEU A 126 -2.30 7.64 1.03
CA LEU A 126 -3.63 7.68 0.42
C LEU A 126 -4.62 8.47 1.27
N THR A 127 -5.55 9.12 0.60
CA THR A 127 -6.74 9.68 1.24
C THR A 127 -7.65 8.56 1.77
N PRO A 128 -8.57 8.84 2.71
CA PRO A 128 -9.54 7.84 3.17
C PRO A 128 -10.38 7.21 2.05
N GLN A 129 -10.76 8.00 1.04
CA GLN A 129 -11.51 7.54 -0.12
C GLN A 129 -10.70 6.58 -1.00
N GLU A 130 -9.42 6.90 -1.26
CA GLU A 130 -8.51 6.04 -2.01
C GLU A 130 -8.21 4.74 -1.24
N SER A 131 -8.02 4.81 0.08
CA SER A 131 -7.86 3.64 0.95
C SER A 131 -9.07 2.72 0.88
N SER A 132 -10.29 3.26 0.95
CA SER A 132 -11.53 2.50 0.81
C SER A 132 -11.64 1.83 -0.56
N SER A 133 -11.24 2.52 -1.62
CA SER A 133 -11.21 1.98 -2.99
C SER A 133 -10.20 0.83 -3.10
N LEU A 134 -9.01 0.98 -2.54
CA LEU A 134 -7.99 -0.08 -2.48
C LEU A 134 -8.50 -1.31 -1.72
N PHE A 135 -9.17 -1.13 -0.57
CA PHE A 135 -9.73 -2.24 0.20
C PHE A 135 -10.82 -2.99 -0.55
N ASN A 136 -11.64 -2.30 -1.33
CA ASN A 136 -12.61 -2.95 -2.21
C ASN A 136 -11.93 -3.84 -3.25
N VAL A 137 -10.85 -3.35 -3.86
CA VAL A 137 -10.03 -4.14 -4.79
C VAL A 137 -9.45 -5.38 -4.09
N ILE A 138 -8.88 -5.22 -2.90
CA ILE A 138 -8.31 -6.32 -2.11
C ILE A 138 -9.40 -7.38 -1.81
N ARG A 139 -10.61 -6.97 -1.45
CA ARG A 139 -11.74 -7.90 -1.22
C ARG A 139 -12.12 -8.65 -2.50
N LEU A 140 -12.10 -8.00 -3.66
CA LEU A 140 -12.34 -8.66 -4.96
C LEU A 140 -11.23 -9.66 -5.30
N MET A 141 -9.97 -9.31 -5.04
CA MET A 141 -8.82 -10.21 -5.24
C MET A 141 -8.90 -11.44 -4.31
N LYS A 142 -9.29 -11.25 -3.05
CA LYS A 142 -9.56 -12.34 -2.11
C LYS A 142 -10.66 -13.28 -2.62
N LYS A 143 -11.77 -12.74 -3.13
CA LYS A 143 -12.85 -13.53 -3.76
C LYS A 143 -12.38 -14.31 -4.99
N ASP A 144 -11.40 -13.79 -5.71
CA ASP A 144 -10.75 -14.43 -6.86
C ASP A 144 -9.68 -15.47 -6.45
N GLY A 145 -9.61 -15.81 -5.16
CA GLY A 145 -8.71 -16.84 -4.62
C GLY A 145 -7.26 -16.39 -4.42
N LYS A 146 -6.95 -15.10 -4.47
CA LYS A 146 -5.62 -14.59 -4.16
C LYS A 146 -5.41 -14.45 -2.66
N SER A 147 -4.22 -14.80 -2.19
CA SER A 147 -3.79 -14.54 -0.81
C SER A 147 -3.12 -13.17 -0.73
N ILE A 148 -3.46 -12.38 0.29
CA ILE A 148 -2.92 -11.02 0.43
C ILE A 148 -2.28 -10.88 1.81
N ILE A 149 -1.07 -10.33 1.85
CA ILE A 149 -0.38 -9.93 3.07
C ILE A 149 -0.27 -8.41 3.05
N ILE A 150 -0.77 -7.76 4.09
CA ILE A 150 -0.68 -6.31 4.25
C ILE A 150 0.18 -6.03 5.46
N ILE A 151 1.18 -5.14 5.29
CA ILE A 151 1.93 -4.59 6.40
C ILE A 151 1.42 -3.18 6.62
N THR A 152 0.98 -2.91 7.82
CA THR A 152 0.53 -1.57 8.22
C THR A 152 0.66 -1.41 9.74
N HIS A 153 0.75 -0.18 10.17
CA HIS A 153 0.69 0.20 11.58
C HIS A 153 -0.67 0.83 11.95
N LYS A 154 -1.60 0.94 10.99
CA LYS A 154 -2.93 1.51 11.18
C LYS A 154 -3.89 0.40 11.63
N LEU A 155 -4.17 0.34 12.92
CA LEU A 155 -4.92 -0.75 13.54
C LEU A 155 -6.35 -0.87 13.01
N GLN A 156 -7.01 0.26 12.74
CA GLN A 156 -8.36 0.25 12.17
C GLN A 156 -8.39 -0.44 10.80
N GLU A 157 -7.39 -0.18 9.95
CA GLU A 157 -7.29 -0.83 8.63
C GLU A 157 -7.09 -2.35 8.77
N VAL A 158 -6.32 -2.78 9.77
CA VAL A 158 -6.14 -4.20 10.06
C VAL A 158 -7.46 -4.87 10.39
N LEU A 159 -8.26 -4.26 11.29
CA LEU A 159 -9.55 -4.79 11.69
C LEU A 159 -10.57 -4.81 10.54
N ASP A 160 -10.50 -3.83 9.62
CA ASP A 160 -11.44 -3.69 8.51
C ASP A 160 -11.22 -4.69 7.36
N ILE A 161 -9.97 -5.13 7.14
CA ILE A 161 -9.63 -5.85 5.90
C ILE A 161 -9.07 -7.25 6.11
N SER A 162 -8.40 -7.54 7.25
CA SER A 162 -7.71 -8.81 7.44
C SER A 162 -8.56 -9.87 8.14
N ASP A 163 -8.23 -11.14 7.94
CA ASP A 163 -8.82 -12.28 8.66
C ASP A 163 -8.00 -12.62 9.91
N ASN A 164 -6.68 -12.53 9.79
CA ASN A 164 -5.72 -12.83 10.85
C ASN A 164 -4.65 -11.73 10.92
N VAL A 165 -4.17 -11.48 12.13
CA VAL A 165 -3.10 -10.51 12.40
C VAL A 165 -1.91 -11.23 13.01
N TYR A 166 -0.75 -11.06 12.39
CA TYR A 166 0.54 -11.49 12.91
C TYR A 166 1.26 -10.30 13.52
N ILE A 167 1.49 -10.32 14.83
CA ILE A 167 2.11 -9.23 15.55
C ILE A 167 3.61 -9.50 15.69
N MET A 168 4.40 -8.55 15.20
CA MET A 168 5.85 -8.57 15.31
C MET A 168 6.33 -7.33 16.08
N ARG A 169 7.31 -7.50 16.95
CA ARG A 169 7.91 -6.42 17.71
C ARG A 169 9.41 -6.65 17.88
N LYS A 170 10.24 -5.64 17.50
CA LYS A 170 11.71 -5.70 17.57
C LYS A 170 12.28 -6.97 16.90
N GLY A 171 11.75 -7.33 15.73
CA GLY A 171 12.19 -8.51 14.97
C GLY A 171 11.73 -9.85 15.51
N ARG A 172 10.89 -9.89 16.55
CA ARG A 172 10.38 -11.13 17.15
C ARG A 172 8.88 -11.28 16.89
N TYR A 173 8.46 -12.51 16.65
CA TYR A 173 7.05 -12.89 16.67
C TYR A 173 6.51 -12.74 18.09
N ILE A 174 5.34 -12.14 18.23
CA ILE A 174 4.66 -11.93 19.50
C ILE A 174 3.42 -12.81 19.59
N ASP A 175 2.50 -12.69 18.62
CA ASP A 175 1.23 -13.40 18.65
C ASP A 175 0.57 -13.44 17.27
N THR A 176 -0.44 -14.32 17.14
CA THR A 176 -1.37 -14.37 16.00
C THR A 176 -2.78 -14.35 16.53
N LEU A 177 -3.57 -13.40 16.04
CA LEU A 177 -4.95 -13.20 16.44
C LEU A 177 -5.87 -13.23 15.22
N LYS A 178 -7.11 -13.70 15.41
CA LYS A 178 -8.17 -13.47 14.43
C LYS A 178 -8.76 -12.08 14.64
N THR A 179 -8.97 -11.35 13.56
CA THR A 179 -9.55 -10.00 13.65
C THR A 179 -10.96 -9.97 14.22
N SER A 180 -11.70 -11.06 14.06
CA SER A 180 -13.05 -11.22 14.65
C SER A 180 -13.06 -11.41 16.18
N GLU A 181 -11.89 -11.69 16.78
CA GLU A 181 -11.74 -12.04 18.20
C GLU A 181 -10.86 -11.03 18.97
N THR A 182 -10.47 -9.91 18.33
CA THR A 182 -9.59 -8.89 18.92
C THR A 182 -10.11 -7.48 18.66
N ASP A 183 -9.55 -6.51 19.37
CA ASP A 183 -9.85 -5.09 19.21
C ASP A 183 -8.59 -4.23 19.04
N GLU A 184 -8.79 -2.94 18.79
CA GLU A 184 -7.69 -1.98 18.58
C GLU A 184 -6.81 -1.84 19.83
N ASN A 185 -7.38 -1.90 21.04
CA ASN A 185 -6.64 -1.78 22.28
C ASN A 185 -5.73 -2.99 22.52
N GLU A 186 -6.22 -4.22 22.31
CA GLU A 186 -5.43 -5.43 22.43
C GLU A 186 -4.28 -5.43 21.42
N LEU A 187 -4.54 -5.10 20.17
CA LEU A 187 -3.52 -4.97 19.13
C LEU A 187 -2.45 -3.96 19.52
N ALA A 188 -2.86 -2.75 19.96
CA ALA A 188 -1.94 -1.70 20.40
C ALA A 188 -1.07 -2.17 21.58
N CYS A 189 -1.66 -2.79 22.59
CA CYS A 189 -0.94 -3.32 23.76
C CYS A 189 0.12 -4.36 23.36
N LYS A 190 -0.23 -5.31 22.48
CA LYS A 190 0.70 -6.36 22.03
C LYS A 190 1.82 -5.79 21.15
N MET A 191 1.52 -4.79 20.29
CA MET A 191 2.51 -4.13 19.44
C MET A 191 3.51 -3.31 20.25
N VAL A 192 3.03 -2.52 21.24
CA VAL A 192 3.89 -1.66 22.07
C VAL A 192 4.54 -2.45 23.21
N GLY A 193 3.84 -3.43 23.75
CA GLY A 193 4.28 -4.26 24.90
C GLY A 193 4.09 -3.59 26.25
N LYS A 194 3.23 -2.60 26.32
CA LYS A 194 2.76 -1.93 27.54
C LYS A 194 1.28 -1.67 27.38
N THR A 195 0.56 -1.54 28.50
CA THR A 195 -0.82 -1.04 28.46
C THR A 195 -0.84 0.35 27.85
N VAL A 196 -1.50 0.49 26.71
CA VAL A 196 -1.64 1.77 25.98
C VAL A 196 -3.05 2.27 26.25
N THR A 197 -3.17 3.44 26.86
CA THR A 197 -4.45 4.14 26.90
C THR A 197 -4.54 5.01 25.66
N LEU A 198 -5.36 4.61 24.69
CA LEU A 198 -5.56 5.37 23.43
C LEU A 198 -6.35 6.67 23.67
N GLN A 199 -6.94 6.84 24.85
CA GLN A 199 -7.61 8.07 25.23
C GLN A 199 -6.59 9.10 25.72
N ILE A 200 -6.29 10.08 24.88
CA ILE A 200 -5.55 11.27 25.29
C ILE A 200 -6.54 12.21 25.98
N ALA A 201 -6.36 12.44 27.27
CA ALA A 201 -7.08 13.51 27.98
C ALA A 201 -6.70 14.85 27.34
N ARG A 202 -7.59 15.40 26.52
CA ARG A 202 -7.39 16.74 25.96
C ARG A 202 -7.71 17.76 27.04
N THR A 203 -6.71 18.47 27.53
CA THR A 203 -6.92 19.68 28.32
C THR A 203 -7.54 20.74 27.42
N SER A 204 -8.71 21.28 27.86
CA SER A 204 -9.29 22.42 27.18
C SER A 204 -8.41 23.64 27.40
N TYR A 205 -7.88 24.20 26.34
CA TYR A 205 -7.18 25.48 26.38
C TYR A 205 -8.22 26.62 26.21
N GLU A 206 -8.12 27.63 27.04
CA GLU A 206 -8.84 28.88 26.78
C GLU A 206 -8.32 29.50 25.49
N LYS A 207 -9.23 29.78 24.57
CA LYS A 207 -8.91 30.40 23.27
C LYS A 207 -8.34 31.78 23.49
N LYS A 208 -7.05 31.96 23.26
CA LYS A 208 -6.34 33.20 23.43
C LYS A 208 -6.35 34.04 22.14
N LYS A 209 -5.52 35.06 22.08
CA LYS A 209 -5.42 36.03 20.98
C LYS A 209 -5.12 35.34 19.65
N THR A 210 -5.74 35.77 18.56
CA THR A 210 -5.38 35.38 17.19
C THR A 210 -3.92 35.78 16.92
N VAL A 211 -3.11 34.82 16.48
CA VAL A 211 -1.68 35.01 16.18
C VAL A 211 -1.41 34.96 14.67
N LEU A 212 -2.27 34.32 13.92
CA LEU A 212 -2.22 34.29 12.47
C LEU A 212 -3.63 34.37 11.92
N SER A 213 -3.84 35.22 10.94
CA SER A 213 -5.08 35.33 10.19
C SER A 213 -4.78 35.29 8.69
N VAL A 214 -5.41 34.39 8.01
CA VAL A 214 -5.26 34.19 6.56
C VAL A 214 -6.61 34.47 5.92
N HIS A 215 -6.64 35.32 4.88
CA HIS A 215 -7.86 35.74 4.23
C HIS A 215 -7.75 35.56 2.72
N ASN A 216 -8.69 34.81 2.14
CA ASN A 216 -8.94 34.68 0.70
C ASN A 216 -7.69 34.39 -0.14
N ILE A 217 -6.77 33.54 0.38
CA ILE A 217 -5.57 33.18 -0.38
C ILE A 217 -5.94 32.23 -1.50
N SER A 218 -5.52 32.60 -2.71
CA SER A 218 -5.60 31.76 -3.91
C SER A 218 -4.23 31.72 -4.60
N CYS A 219 -3.84 30.57 -5.10
CA CYS A 219 -2.63 30.43 -5.92
C CYS A 219 -2.82 29.40 -7.01
N LEU A 220 -2.03 29.54 -8.07
CA LEU A 220 -1.90 28.55 -9.12
C LEU A 220 -0.73 27.61 -8.81
N SER A 221 -0.89 26.36 -9.18
CA SER A 221 0.19 25.37 -9.18
C SER A 221 1.18 25.64 -10.32
N ASP A 222 2.35 25.01 -10.34
CA ASP A 222 3.40 25.21 -11.35
C ASP A 222 2.89 24.88 -12.79
N ASP A 223 1.92 23.99 -12.91
CA ASP A 223 1.24 23.62 -14.16
C ASP A 223 0.10 24.57 -14.55
N LYS A 224 -0.04 25.71 -13.84
CA LYS A 224 -1.08 26.75 -14.01
C LYS A 224 -2.51 26.24 -13.71
N THR A 225 -2.68 25.09 -13.09
CA THR A 225 -3.97 24.69 -12.52
C THR A 225 -4.22 25.38 -11.18
N VAL A 226 -5.47 25.41 -10.72
CA VAL A 226 -5.81 26.02 -9.42
C VAL A 226 -5.26 25.14 -8.31
N GLY A 227 -4.21 25.60 -7.63
CA GLY A 227 -3.61 24.91 -6.47
C GLY A 227 -4.39 25.19 -5.18
N LEU A 228 -4.74 26.46 -4.92
CA LEU A 228 -5.56 26.89 -3.78
C LEU A 228 -6.62 27.89 -4.30
N SER A 229 -7.81 27.86 -3.73
CA SER A 229 -8.87 28.81 -4.06
C SER A 229 -9.58 29.26 -2.80
N ASP A 230 -9.51 30.56 -2.52
CA ASP A 230 -10.26 31.26 -1.46
C ASP A 230 -10.10 30.65 -0.07
N VAL A 231 -8.87 30.35 0.34
CA VAL A 231 -8.56 29.75 1.65
C VAL A 231 -8.48 30.81 2.72
N SER A 232 -9.30 30.67 3.77
CA SER A 232 -9.33 31.58 4.93
C SER A 232 -9.35 30.77 6.23
N PHE A 233 -8.55 31.18 7.22
CA PHE A 233 -8.58 30.62 8.58
C PHE A 233 -7.88 31.54 9.58
N ASP A 234 -8.21 31.37 10.87
CA ASP A 234 -7.53 32.00 11.99
C ASP A 234 -6.87 30.96 12.88
N LEU A 235 -5.66 31.21 13.33
CA LEU A 235 -4.95 30.42 14.33
C LEU A 235 -4.82 31.23 15.61
N LYS A 236 -5.19 30.65 16.76
CA LYS A 236 -5.08 31.28 18.07
C LYS A 236 -3.89 30.78 18.87
N SER A 237 -3.39 31.62 19.79
CA SER A 237 -2.28 31.23 20.66
C SER A 237 -2.61 29.99 21.49
N GLY A 238 -1.76 28.93 21.40
CA GLY A 238 -1.97 27.65 22.07
C GLY A 238 -2.96 26.72 21.36
N GLU A 239 -3.38 27.04 20.13
CA GLU A 239 -4.20 26.20 19.27
C GLU A 239 -3.32 25.37 18.32
N ILE A 240 -3.74 24.16 18.02
CA ILE A 240 -3.23 23.31 16.92
C ILE A 240 -4.37 23.23 15.91
N LEU A 241 -4.12 23.68 14.68
CA LEU A 241 -5.09 23.71 13.58
C LEU A 241 -4.94 22.47 12.69
#